data_5c5c9b28ed330560090d66c0b23bc560
#
_entry.id   5c5c9b28ed330560090d66c0b23bc560
#
_cell.length_a   1.000
_cell.length_b   1.000
_cell.length_c   1.000
_cell.angle_alpha   90.00
_cell.angle_beta   90.00
_cell.angle_gamma   90.00
#
_symmetry.space_group_name_H-M   'P 1'
#
loop_
_entity.id
_entity.type
_entity.pdbx_description
1 polymer ?
#
loop_
_entity_poly.entity_id
_entity_poly.type
_entity_poly.pdbx_seq_one_letter_code
_entity_poly.pdbx_strand_id
1 'polypeptide(L)'
;MRETAGRRERKKAATRQALADAALRLFLERGFDAVGVREIADAADVATTTLFKYFPTKESLVFDEDSGREEALVSAVRDRPPGTSVVDALRALVEHDVVRRHTDPDMAGFRRLLDETPALRDYRRTVWLRHETSLAAAIAADAGRPADDPVCTALAHFALDSANFISGAPDPQRALDGVFTLLDGGWSALEG
;
A
#
# COMPACT_ATOMS: atom_id res chain seq x y z
N MET A 1 23.18 5.08 25.29
CA MET A 1 22.77 5.82 24.07
C MET A 1 21.72 5.11 23.19
N ARG A 2 21.55 3.79 23.22
CA ARG A 2 20.51 3.04 22.45
C ARG A 2 19.06 3.27 22.93
N GLU A 3 18.85 3.47 24.21
CA GLU A 3 17.51 3.59 24.83
C GLU A 3 16.77 4.90 24.48
N THR A 4 17.51 6.00 24.34
CA THR A 4 16.97 7.32 23.95
C THR A 4 16.56 7.38 22.49
N ALA A 5 17.27 6.67 21.59
CA ALA A 5 16.92 6.57 20.16
C ALA A 5 15.57 5.83 20.00
N GLY A 6 15.39 4.69 20.67
CA GLY A 6 14.14 3.94 20.62
C GLY A 6 12.92 4.70 21.17
N ARG A 7 13.11 5.54 22.21
CA ARG A 7 12.03 6.38 22.74
C ARG A 7 11.63 7.50 21.75
N ARG A 8 12.60 8.10 21.08
CA ARG A 8 12.38 9.16 20.10
C ARG A 8 11.62 8.61 18.86
N GLU A 9 12.04 7.44 18.37
CA GLU A 9 11.35 6.80 17.22
C GLU A 9 9.94 6.37 17.58
N ARG A 10 9.71 5.80 18.76
CA ARG A 10 8.34 5.48 19.24
C ARG A 10 7.46 6.72 19.34
N LYS A 11 7.98 7.85 19.85
CA LYS A 11 7.23 9.10 19.93
C LYS A 11 6.91 9.65 18.54
N LYS A 12 7.85 9.54 17.58
CA LYS A 12 7.66 9.94 16.19
C LYS A 12 6.56 9.09 15.52
N ALA A 13 6.61 7.78 15.68
CA ALA A 13 5.60 6.87 15.17
C ALA A 13 4.21 7.16 15.78
N ALA A 14 4.14 7.36 17.10
CA ALA A 14 2.88 7.68 17.78
C ALA A 14 2.27 9.02 17.31
N THR A 15 3.10 10.05 17.08
CA THR A 15 2.63 11.33 16.54
C THR A 15 2.13 11.18 15.10
N ARG A 16 2.85 10.41 14.28
CA ARG A 16 2.44 10.13 12.90
C ARG A 16 1.09 9.43 12.86
N GLN A 17 0.92 8.37 13.67
CA GLN A 17 -0.32 7.62 13.77
C GLN A 17 -1.49 8.50 14.25
N ALA A 18 -1.29 9.30 15.30
CA ALA A 18 -2.33 10.20 15.81
C ALA A 18 -2.83 11.19 14.75
N LEU A 19 -1.92 11.71 13.90
CA LEU A 19 -2.28 12.59 12.79
C LEU A 19 -3.08 11.85 11.71
N ALA A 20 -2.68 10.65 11.33
CA ALA A 20 -3.38 9.83 10.33
C ALA A 20 -4.77 9.43 10.81
N ASP A 21 -4.89 8.96 12.07
CA ASP A 21 -6.17 8.59 12.68
C ASP A 21 -7.14 9.78 12.79
N ALA A 22 -6.65 10.94 13.23
CA ALA A 22 -7.45 12.16 13.30
C ALA A 22 -7.93 12.60 11.92
N ALA A 23 -7.05 12.55 10.91
CA ALA A 23 -7.38 12.90 9.54
C ALA A 23 -8.43 11.96 8.96
N LEU A 24 -8.21 10.64 9.05
CA LEU A 24 -9.13 9.65 8.50
C LEU A 24 -10.51 9.76 9.12
N ARG A 25 -10.61 9.87 10.46
CA ARG A 25 -11.86 10.06 11.17
C ARG A 25 -12.60 11.30 10.66
N LEU A 26 -11.94 12.46 10.60
CA LEU A 26 -12.55 13.71 10.15
C LEU A 26 -12.99 13.64 8.68
N PHE A 27 -12.18 13.01 7.82
CA PHE A 27 -12.53 12.84 6.41
C PHE A 27 -13.73 11.91 6.20
N LEU A 28 -13.84 10.84 6.98
CA LEU A 28 -15.00 9.93 6.92
C LEU A 28 -16.27 10.58 7.45
N GLU A 29 -16.17 11.43 8.48
CA GLU A 29 -17.31 12.15 9.07
C GLU A 29 -17.83 13.29 8.18
N ARG A 30 -16.95 14.02 7.49
CA ARG A 30 -17.28 15.33 6.88
C ARG A 30 -16.88 15.47 5.41
N GLY A 31 -16.18 14.49 4.86
CA GLY A 31 -15.61 14.53 3.51
C GLY A 31 -14.24 15.21 3.47
N PHE A 32 -13.44 14.85 2.47
CA PHE A 32 -12.06 15.33 2.33
C PHE A 32 -11.99 16.86 2.20
N ASP A 33 -12.77 17.47 1.32
CA ASP A 33 -12.65 18.90 1.00
C ASP A 33 -13.06 19.82 2.16
N ALA A 34 -14.00 19.38 3.00
CA ALA A 34 -14.53 20.17 4.11
C ALA A 34 -13.59 20.25 5.33
N VAL A 35 -12.54 19.42 5.40
CA VAL A 35 -11.61 19.35 6.54
C VAL A 35 -10.30 20.06 6.24
N GLY A 36 -9.91 21.00 7.09
CA GLY A 36 -8.65 21.74 6.96
C GLY A 36 -7.48 21.08 7.70
N VAL A 37 -6.25 21.23 7.20
CA VAL A 37 -5.03 20.68 7.84
C VAL A 37 -4.80 21.22 9.26
N ARG A 38 -5.22 22.46 9.55
CA ARG A 38 -5.14 23.03 10.90
C ARG A 38 -6.03 22.26 11.87
N GLU A 39 -7.24 21.95 11.45
CA GLU A 39 -8.21 21.20 12.24
C GLU A 39 -7.72 19.77 12.55
N ILE A 40 -7.06 19.12 11.59
CA ILE A 40 -6.42 17.82 11.80
C ILE A 40 -5.28 17.93 12.82
N ALA A 41 -4.45 18.95 12.71
CA ALA A 41 -3.35 19.19 13.63
C ALA A 41 -3.85 19.46 15.07
N ASP A 42 -4.90 20.28 15.21
CA ASP A 42 -5.55 20.57 16.50
C ASP A 42 -6.18 19.29 17.09
N ALA A 43 -6.83 18.45 16.28
CA ALA A 43 -7.41 17.18 16.73
C ALA A 43 -6.37 16.14 17.18
N ALA A 44 -5.15 16.24 16.67
CA ALA A 44 -4.01 15.40 17.06
C ALA A 44 -3.11 16.05 18.14
N ASP A 45 -3.49 17.19 18.68
CA ASP A 45 -2.71 17.98 19.66
C ASP A 45 -1.28 18.29 19.21
N VAL A 46 -1.12 18.72 17.95
CA VAL A 46 0.18 19.14 17.40
C VAL A 46 0.08 20.43 16.62
N ALA A 47 1.20 21.13 16.48
CA ALA A 47 1.27 22.32 15.62
C ALA A 47 1.16 21.93 14.13
N THR A 48 0.50 22.74 13.30
CA THR A 48 0.37 22.53 11.85
C THR A 48 1.74 22.38 11.17
N THR A 49 2.78 23.08 11.64
CA THR A 49 4.16 22.91 11.15
C THR A 49 4.72 21.52 11.45
N THR A 50 4.27 20.88 12.52
CA THR A 50 4.62 19.50 12.85
C THR A 50 3.91 18.52 11.91
N LEU A 51 2.64 18.74 11.60
CA LEU A 51 1.90 17.93 10.62
C LEU A 51 2.67 17.88 9.28
N PHE A 52 3.07 19.03 8.73
CA PHE A 52 3.79 19.07 7.45
C PHE A 52 5.19 18.43 7.47
N LYS A 53 5.79 18.21 8.63
CA LYS A 53 7.02 17.42 8.77
C LYS A 53 6.80 15.93 8.56
N TYR A 54 5.59 15.42 8.87
CA TYR A 54 5.22 14.02 8.71
C TYR A 54 4.48 13.76 7.40
N PHE A 55 3.65 14.70 6.98
CA PHE A 55 2.76 14.59 5.83
C PHE A 55 2.89 15.83 4.96
N PRO A 56 3.63 15.75 3.83
CA PRO A 56 3.90 16.91 2.97
C PRO A 56 2.63 17.52 2.35
N THR A 57 1.60 16.70 2.14
CA THR A 57 0.32 17.10 1.54
C THR A 57 -0.85 16.57 2.37
N LYS A 58 -2.04 17.10 2.15
CA LYS A 58 -3.26 16.66 2.81
C LYS A 58 -3.65 15.23 2.37
N GLU A 59 -3.40 14.91 1.11
CA GLU A 59 -3.65 13.59 0.54
C GLU A 59 -2.77 12.52 1.22
N SER A 60 -1.52 12.86 1.54
CA SER A 60 -0.59 11.91 2.19
C SER A 60 -1.05 11.44 3.57
N LEU A 61 -1.95 12.17 4.24
CA LEU A 61 -2.58 11.76 5.50
C LEU A 61 -3.50 10.54 5.33
N VAL A 62 -4.11 10.40 4.16
CA VAL A 62 -4.98 9.27 3.81
C VAL A 62 -4.17 8.02 3.48
N PHE A 63 -2.94 8.20 3.02
CA PHE A 63 -2.03 7.13 2.57
C PHE A 63 -0.86 6.95 3.55
N ASP A 64 -1.11 7.03 4.86
CA ASP A 64 -0.06 6.94 5.90
C ASP A 64 0.74 5.63 5.83
N GLU A 65 0.09 4.51 5.58
CA GLU A 65 0.71 3.18 5.49
C GLU A 65 1.52 2.96 4.20
N ASP A 66 1.51 3.93 3.28
CA ASP A 66 2.07 3.79 1.93
C ASP A 66 3.57 3.45 1.91
N SER A 67 4.36 4.10 2.74
CA SER A 67 5.81 3.83 2.81
C SER A 67 6.13 2.44 3.35
N GLY A 68 5.34 1.97 4.32
CA GLY A 68 5.45 0.60 4.84
C GLY A 68 5.00 -0.45 3.81
N ARG A 69 3.99 -0.11 3.01
CA ARG A 69 3.50 -0.98 1.94
C ARG A 69 4.53 -1.15 0.82
N GLU A 70 5.19 -0.09 0.38
CA GLU A 70 6.24 -0.17 -0.64
C GLU A 70 7.38 -1.11 -0.19
N GLU A 71 7.87 -0.95 1.05
CA GLU A 71 8.89 -1.84 1.62
C GLU A 71 8.38 -3.28 1.73
N ALA A 72 7.12 -3.50 2.14
CA ALA A 72 6.55 -4.85 2.21
C ALA A 72 6.49 -5.53 0.83
N LEU A 73 6.16 -4.79 -0.23
CA LEU A 73 6.16 -5.28 -1.61
C LEU A 73 7.56 -5.74 -2.05
N VAL A 74 8.56 -4.89 -1.84
CA VAL A 74 9.95 -5.17 -2.20
C VAL A 74 10.51 -6.33 -1.36
N SER A 75 10.26 -6.33 -0.05
CA SER A 75 10.71 -7.39 0.85
C SER A 75 10.07 -8.74 0.56
N ALA A 76 8.80 -8.76 0.11
CA ALA A 76 8.13 -10.01 -0.27
C ALA A 76 8.89 -10.75 -1.38
N VAL A 77 9.50 -10.02 -2.31
CA VAL A 77 10.34 -10.60 -3.37
C VAL A 77 11.75 -10.89 -2.85
N ARG A 78 12.42 -9.89 -2.27
CA ARG A 78 13.83 -9.94 -1.88
C ARG A 78 14.12 -10.94 -0.75
N ASP A 79 13.27 -10.94 0.28
CA ASP A 79 13.49 -11.65 1.54
C ASP A 79 12.63 -12.94 1.66
N ARG A 80 12.09 -13.41 0.53
CA ARG A 80 11.26 -14.62 0.51
C ARG A 80 12.03 -15.86 0.95
N PRO A 81 11.37 -16.85 1.55
CA PRO A 81 12.02 -18.11 1.95
C PRO A 81 12.65 -18.83 0.74
N PRO A 82 13.82 -19.50 0.95
CA PRO A 82 14.41 -20.33 -0.10
C PRO A 82 13.41 -21.36 -0.66
N GLY A 83 13.33 -21.47 -1.98
CA GLY A 83 12.41 -22.37 -2.66
C GLY A 83 10.99 -21.83 -2.88
N THR A 84 10.68 -20.62 -2.40
CA THR A 84 9.42 -19.93 -2.71
C THR A 84 9.57 -19.16 -4.02
N SER A 85 8.66 -19.34 -4.97
CA SER A 85 8.66 -18.56 -6.21
C SER A 85 8.30 -17.08 -5.94
N VAL A 86 8.64 -16.19 -6.88
CA VAL A 86 8.22 -14.78 -6.81
C VAL A 86 6.69 -14.69 -6.82
N VAL A 87 6.03 -15.50 -7.63
CA VAL A 87 4.56 -15.50 -7.75
C VAL A 87 3.90 -15.97 -6.46
N ASP A 88 4.44 -16.99 -5.78
CA ASP A 88 3.92 -17.45 -4.48
C ASP A 88 4.09 -16.38 -3.40
N ALA A 89 5.23 -15.67 -3.39
CA ALA A 89 5.46 -14.59 -2.45
C ALA A 89 4.47 -13.42 -2.65
N LEU A 90 4.21 -13.06 -3.91
CA LEU A 90 3.21 -12.04 -4.26
C LEU A 90 1.79 -12.50 -3.93
N ARG A 91 1.48 -13.80 -4.15
CA ARG A 91 0.20 -14.39 -3.75
C ARG A 91 -0.05 -14.22 -2.25
N ALA A 92 0.91 -14.60 -1.42
CA ALA A 92 0.79 -14.48 0.03
C ALA A 92 0.55 -13.02 0.49
N LEU A 93 1.22 -12.06 -0.16
CA LEU A 93 1.03 -10.63 0.10
C LEU A 93 -0.38 -10.16 -0.26
N VAL A 94 -0.87 -10.55 -1.45
CA VAL A 94 -2.21 -10.18 -1.92
C VAL A 94 -3.29 -10.84 -1.06
N GLU A 95 -3.12 -12.09 -0.67
CA GLU A 95 -4.03 -12.79 0.25
C GLU A 95 -4.16 -12.05 1.58
N HIS A 96 -3.03 -11.64 2.17
CA HIS A 96 -3.02 -10.83 3.40
C HIS A 96 -3.81 -9.52 3.23
N ASP A 97 -3.61 -8.82 2.12
CA ASP A 97 -4.31 -7.57 1.82
C ASP A 97 -5.82 -7.77 1.61
N VAL A 98 -6.21 -8.85 0.92
CA VAL A 98 -7.61 -9.19 0.68
C VAL A 98 -8.32 -9.50 1.99
N VAL A 99 -7.71 -10.32 2.85
CA VAL A 99 -8.26 -10.64 4.18
C VAL A 99 -8.44 -9.38 5.01
N ARG A 100 -7.42 -8.53 5.09
CA ARG A 100 -7.50 -7.26 5.82
C ARG A 100 -8.64 -6.37 5.32
N ARG A 101 -8.81 -6.24 4.01
CA ARG A 101 -9.88 -5.43 3.41
C ARG A 101 -11.29 -5.94 3.69
N HIS A 102 -11.44 -7.25 3.93
CA HIS A 102 -12.74 -7.84 4.25
C HIS A 102 -13.08 -7.77 5.74
N THR A 103 -12.08 -7.72 6.60
CA THR A 103 -12.27 -7.73 8.06
C THR A 103 -12.35 -6.32 8.67
N ASP A 104 -11.94 -5.29 7.93
CA ASP A 104 -11.97 -3.91 8.39
C ASP A 104 -13.36 -3.27 8.13
N PRO A 105 -14.14 -2.95 9.17
CA PRO A 105 -15.47 -2.36 9.03
C PRO A 105 -15.45 -0.97 8.38
N ASP A 106 -14.34 -0.23 8.49
CA ASP A 106 -14.23 1.13 7.98
C ASP A 106 -13.83 1.17 6.50
N MET A 107 -13.50 0.02 5.92
CA MET A 107 -13.01 -0.08 4.54
C MET A 107 -14.03 0.40 3.49
N ALA A 108 -15.33 0.21 3.74
CA ALA A 108 -16.37 0.68 2.80
C ALA A 108 -16.43 2.21 2.74
N GLY A 109 -16.34 2.87 3.91
CA GLY A 109 -16.26 4.33 4.01
C GLY A 109 -15.00 4.89 3.38
N PHE A 110 -13.87 4.23 3.64
CA PHE A 110 -12.58 4.58 3.06
C PHE A 110 -12.58 4.50 1.52
N ARG A 111 -13.11 3.41 0.94
CA ARG A 111 -13.24 3.28 -0.52
C ARG A 111 -14.08 4.39 -1.13
N ARG A 112 -15.24 4.70 -0.51
CA ARG A 112 -16.10 5.78 -0.96
C ARG A 112 -15.36 7.11 -0.93
N LEU A 113 -14.66 7.42 0.15
CA LEU A 113 -13.83 8.63 0.27
C LEU A 113 -12.82 8.74 -0.88
N LEU A 114 -12.11 7.64 -1.20
CA LEU A 114 -11.15 7.60 -2.31
C LEU A 114 -11.81 7.79 -3.67
N ASP A 115 -12.96 7.16 -3.89
CA ASP A 115 -13.61 7.15 -5.21
C ASP A 115 -14.38 8.44 -5.49
N GLU A 116 -14.92 9.10 -4.47
CA GLU A 116 -15.65 10.36 -4.60
C GLU A 116 -14.75 11.61 -4.64
N THR A 117 -13.48 11.51 -4.19
CA THR A 117 -12.55 12.64 -4.10
C THR A 117 -11.54 12.63 -5.25
N PRO A 118 -11.63 13.55 -6.24
CA PRO A 118 -10.70 13.59 -7.38
C PRO A 118 -9.23 13.68 -6.97
N ALA A 119 -8.89 14.55 -6.00
CA ALA A 119 -7.52 14.71 -5.51
C ALA A 119 -6.94 13.41 -4.92
N LEU A 120 -7.75 12.62 -4.23
CA LEU A 120 -7.33 11.33 -3.68
C LEU A 120 -7.17 10.26 -4.77
N ARG A 121 -8.00 10.29 -5.82
CA ARG A 121 -7.82 9.40 -6.98
C ARG A 121 -6.50 9.65 -7.70
N ASP A 122 -6.16 10.91 -7.92
CA ASP A 122 -4.91 11.31 -8.59
C ASP A 122 -3.69 10.95 -7.73
N TYR A 123 -3.77 11.20 -6.42
CA TYR A 123 -2.71 10.84 -5.48
C TYR A 123 -2.52 9.32 -5.41
N ARG A 124 -3.62 8.54 -5.32
CA ARG A 124 -3.62 7.07 -5.36
C ARG A 124 -2.93 6.54 -6.62
N ARG A 125 -3.17 7.15 -7.78
CA ARG A 125 -2.50 6.78 -9.02
C ARG A 125 -0.99 7.01 -8.95
N THR A 126 -0.55 8.11 -8.39
CA THR A 126 0.88 8.41 -8.20
C THR A 126 1.55 7.39 -7.27
N VAL A 127 0.89 7.07 -6.16
CA VAL A 127 1.33 6.03 -5.20
C VAL A 127 1.41 4.66 -5.89
N TRP A 128 0.39 4.30 -6.64
CA TRP A 128 0.34 3.06 -7.40
C TRP A 128 1.52 2.90 -8.37
N LEU A 129 1.80 3.92 -9.19
CA LEU A 129 2.91 3.90 -10.14
C LEU A 129 4.28 3.74 -9.44
N ARG A 130 4.45 4.35 -8.26
CA ARG A 130 5.65 4.17 -7.47
C ARG A 130 5.80 2.73 -6.97
N HIS A 131 4.73 2.15 -6.43
CA HIS A 131 4.71 0.75 -5.99
C HIS A 131 5.02 -0.22 -7.15
N GLU A 132 4.41 -0.01 -8.30
CA GLU A 132 4.65 -0.81 -9.50
C GLU A 132 6.12 -0.75 -9.91
N THR A 133 6.70 0.46 -9.96
CA THR A 133 8.11 0.65 -10.33
C THR A 133 9.05 -0.04 -9.35
N SER A 134 8.82 0.13 -8.03
CA SER A 134 9.68 -0.47 -7.00
C SER A 134 9.57 -1.99 -6.99
N LEU A 135 8.37 -2.54 -7.18
CA LEU A 135 8.14 -3.97 -7.24
C LEU A 135 8.74 -4.57 -8.53
N ALA A 136 8.53 -3.94 -9.68
CA ALA A 136 9.11 -4.38 -10.95
C ALA A 136 10.64 -4.44 -10.90
N ALA A 137 11.27 -3.42 -10.29
CA ALA A 137 12.73 -3.41 -10.10
C ALA A 137 13.21 -4.54 -9.17
N ALA A 138 12.46 -4.86 -8.11
CA ALA A 138 12.77 -5.98 -7.22
C ALA A 138 12.66 -7.34 -7.94
N ILE A 139 11.61 -7.53 -8.74
CA ILE A 139 11.41 -8.74 -9.56
C ILE A 139 12.53 -8.87 -10.59
N ALA A 140 12.88 -7.78 -11.29
CA ALA A 140 13.93 -7.77 -12.28
C ALA A 140 15.30 -8.13 -11.69
N ALA A 141 15.63 -7.55 -10.52
CA ALA A 141 16.86 -7.84 -9.81
C ALA A 141 16.95 -9.33 -9.40
N ASP A 142 15.85 -9.89 -8.92
CA ASP A 142 15.76 -11.30 -8.53
C ASP A 142 15.92 -12.25 -9.72
N ALA A 143 15.29 -11.93 -10.86
CA ALA A 143 15.35 -12.70 -12.09
C ALA A 143 16.64 -12.44 -12.93
N GLY A 144 17.54 -11.57 -12.49
CA GLY A 144 18.74 -11.19 -13.23
C GLY A 144 18.45 -10.46 -14.55
N ARG A 145 17.32 -9.74 -14.62
CA ARG A 145 16.86 -8.99 -15.79
C ARG A 145 17.14 -7.49 -15.66
N PRO A 146 17.12 -6.72 -16.77
CA PRO A 146 17.20 -5.26 -16.72
C PRO A 146 16.07 -4.67 -15.86
N ALA A 147 16.37 -3.57 -15.15
CA ALA A 147 15.41 -2.93 -14.24
C ALA A 147 14.14 -2.40 -14.95
N ASP A 148 14.21 -2.16 -16.24
CA ASP A 148 13.11 -1.70 -17.12
C ASP A 148 12.50 -2.84 -17.96
N ASP A 149 12.74 -4.10 -17.57
CA ASP A 149 12.19 -5.26 -18.29
C ASP A 149 10.65 -5.21 -18.29
N PRO A 150 10.02 -5.23 -19.48
CA PRO A 150 8.56 -5.09 -19.58
C PRO A 150 7.80 -6.27 -19.00
N VAL A 151 8.40 -7.47 -18.94
CA VAL A 151 7.78 -8.66 -18.35
C VAL A 151 7.72 -8.52 -16.84
N CYS A 152 8.80 -8.04 -16.20
CA CYS A 152 8.83 -7.75 -14.77
C CYS A 152 7.83 -6.65 -14.40
N THR A 153 7.71 -5.61 -15.24
CA THR A 153 6.72 -4.54 -15.07
C THR A 153 5.30 -5.09 -15.19
N ALA A 154 5.01 -5.95 -16.17
CA ALA A 154 3.71 -6.57 -16.35
C ALA A 154 3.34 -7.47 -15.15
N LEU A 155 4.27 -8.28 -14.64
CA LEU A 155 4.02 -9.12 -13.47
C LEU A 155 3.71 -8.26 -12.23
N ALA A 156 4.49 -7.19 -11.99
CA ALA A 156 4.24 -6.26 -10.90
C ALA A 156 2.85 -5.61 -11.01
N HIS A 157 2.50 -5.13 -12.20
CA HIS A 157 1.21 -4.51 -12.49
C HIS A 157 0.05 -5.46 -12.19
N PHE A 158 0.06 -6.66 -12.76
CA PHE A 158 -1.02 -7.64 -12.59
C PHE A 158 -1.12 -8.13 -11.16
N ALA A 159 0.00 -8.35 -10.47
CA ALA A 159 0.00 -8.74 -9.06
C ALA A 159 -0.62 -7.66 -8.17
N LEU A 160 -0.27 -6.39 -8.37
CA LEU A 160 -0.85 -5.27 -7.61
C LEU A 160 -2.34 -5.08 -7.89
N ASP A 161 -2.76 -5.18 -9.17
CA ASP A 161 -4.16 -4.97 -9.55
C ASP A 161 -5.06 -6.15 -9.16
N SER A 162 -4.49 -7.35 -9.05
CA SER A 162 -5.22 -8.56 -8.67
C SER A 162 -6.00 -8.42 -7.36
N ALA A 163 -5.46 -7.67 -6.38
CA ALA A 163 -6.13 -7.42 -5.12
C ALA A 163 -7.51 -6.72 -5.28
N ASN A 164 -7.68 -5.89 -6.31
CA ASN A 164 -8.95 -5.23 -6.61
C ASN A 164 -9.97 -6.22 -7.18
N PHE A 165 -9.55 -7.04 -8.16
CA PHE A 165 -10.41 -8.09 -8.75
C PHE A 165 -10.84 -9.13 -7.72
N ILE A 166 -9.90 -9.59 -6.90
CA ILE A 166 -10.14 -10.61 -5.89
C ILE A 166 -11.08 -10.10 -4.80
N SER A 167 -10.87 -8.87 -4.31
CA SER A 167 -11.72 -8.27 -3.28
C SER A 167 -13.17 -8.03 -3.74
N GLY A 168 -13.42 -7.90 -5.04
CA GLY A 168 -14.75 -7.71 -5.62
C GLY A 168 -15.43 -9.03 -6.03
N ALA A 169 -14.73 -10.16 -5.97
CA ALA A 169 -15.27 -11.43 -6.41
C ALA A 169 -16.28 -12.02 -5.39
N PRO A 170 -17.31 -12.76 -5.86
CA PRO A 170 -18.24 -13.49 -4.97
C PRO A 170 -17.55 -14.55 -4.10
N ASP A 171 -16.46 -15.13 -4.59
CA ASP A 171 -15.60 -16.09 -3.89
C ASP A 171 -14.13 -15.62 -4.02
N PRO A 172 -13.64 -14.81 -3.07
CA PRO A 172 -12.30 -14.25 -3.11
C PRO A 172 -11.19 -15.31 -3.11
N GLN A 173 -11.38 -16.43 -2.41
CA GLN A 173 -10.37 -17.50 -2.36
C GLN A 173 -10.21 -18.17 -3.72
N ARG A 174 -11.31 -18.51 -4.35
CA ARG A 174 -11.29 -19.09 -5.70
C ARG A 174 -10.72 -18.13 -6.74
N ALA A 175 -11.02 -16.84 -6.61
CA ALA A 175 -10.47 -15.80 -7.47
C ALA A 175 -8.95 -15.66 -7.28
N LEU A 176 -8.46 -15.68 -6.03
CA LEU A 176 -7.04 -15.68 -5.70
C LEU A 176 -6.32 -16.85 -6.36
N ASP A 177 -6.84 -18.08 -6.17
CA ASP A 177 -6.26 -19.30 -6.74
C ASP A 177 -6.20 -19.21 -8.28
N GLY A 178 -7.29 -18.78 -8.92
CA GLY A 178 -7.35 -18.67 -10.38
C GLY A 178 -6.39 -17.62 -10.95
N VAL A 179 -6.34 -16.42 -10.35
CA VAL A 179 -5.46 -15.34 -10.80
C VAL A 179 -4.00 -15.74 -10.65
N PHE A 180 -3.60 -16.28 -9.50
CA PHE A 180 -2.20 -16.65 -9.27
C PHE A 180 -1.77 -17.91 -10.02
N THR A 181 -2.66 -18.84 -10.32
CA THR A 181 -2.38 -19.96 -11.26
C THR A 181 -2.09 -19.41 -12.66
N LEU A 182 -2.84 -18.39 -13.12
CA LEU A 182 -2.59 -17.77 -14.43
C LEU A 182 -1.24 -17.04 -14.46
N LEU A 183 -0.93 -16.29 -13.41
CA LEU A 183 0.34 -15.55 -13.31
C LEU A 183 1.55 -16.49 -13.25
N ASP A 184 1.46 -17.56 -12.46
CA ASP A 184 2.54 -18.55 -12.32
C ASP A 184 2.79 -19.29 -13.64
N GLY A 185 1.75 -19.76 -14.32
CA GLY A 185 1.89 -20.43 -15.62
C GLY A 185 2.47 -19.53 -16.70
N GLY A 186 2.14 -18.24 -16.70
CA GLY A 186 2.71 -17.26 -17.62
C GLY A 186 4.17 -16.90 -17.29
N TRP A 187 4.48 -16.70 -16.01
CA TRP A 187 5.82 -16.34 -15.55
C TRP A 187 6.81 -17.49 -15.73
N SER A 188 6.50 -18.70 -15.28
CA SER A 188 7.37 -19.86 -15.38
C SER A 188 7.76 -20.19 -16.82
N ALA A 189 6.87 -19.90 -17.80
CA ALA A 189 7.19 -20.07 -19.23
C ALA A 189 8.26 -19.08 -19.75
N LEU A 190 8.58 -18.02 -19.00
CA LEU A 190 9.53 -16.95 -19.39
C LEU A 190 10.84 -17.01 -18.60
N GLU A 191 10.92 -17.83 -17.56
CA GLU A 191 12.14 -18.06 -16.76
C GLU A 191 13.13 -19.04 -17.43
N GLY A 192 12.69 -19.81 -18.45
CA GLY A 192 13.48 -20.75 -19.24
C GLY A 192 14.13 -20.09 -20.43
#